data_8766d5d787f39d1f0a8372da8cf5a6a2
#
_entry.id   8766d5d787f39d1f0a8372da8cf5a6a2
#
_cell.length_a   1.000
_cell.length_b   1.000
_cell.length_c   1.000
_cell.angle_alpha   90.00
_cell.angle_beta   90.00
_cell.angle_gamma   90.00
#
_symmetry.space_group_name_H-M   'P 1'
#
loop_
_entity.id
_entity.type
_entity.pdbx_description
1 polymer ?
#
loop_
_entity_poly.entity_id
_entity_poly.type
_entity_poly.pdbx_seq_one_letter_code
_entity_poly.pdbx_strand_id
1 'polypeptide(L)'
;GEEVASGHERKTLLKLAGLLHDIAKPQTRTTEEIGRIRFFGHAKDGATMAQGVLERLRFSVREKEMVGKMIEYHLRPGQMAGDEEIPTQRAIYRYFRDTGDVGIDTIFLNLADHLATQGPKLELEEWRKHAQSVAYVLEERFMEESIVSPPKLISGHDLIAIFGMSPG
;
A
#
# COMPACT_ATOMS: atom_id res chain seq x y z
N GLY A 1 15.73 -5.34 9.74
CA GLY A 1 14.36 -5.17 9.20
C GLY A 1 13.35 -5.31 10.33
N GLU A 2 12.19 -4.72 10.17
CA GLU A 2 11.10 -4.87 11.13
C GLU A 2 10.51 -6.28 11.00
N GLU A 3 10.53 -7.07 12.09
CA GLU A 3 9.89 -8.38 12.15
C GLU A 3 8.39 -8.19 12.32
N VAL A 4 7.59 -8.85 11.48
CA VAL A 4 6.13 -8.71 11.49
C VAL A 4 5.48 -9.78 12.36
N ALA A 5 5.81 -11.03 12.08
CA ALA A 5 5.33 -12.21 12.83
C ALA A 5 6.14 -13.44 12.38
N SER A 6 6.19 -14.46 13.24
CA SER A 6 6.75 -15.79 12.89
C SER A 6 8.18 -15.77 12.29
N GLY A 7 8.98 -14.75 12.57
CA GLY A 7 10.35 -14.62 12.08
C GLY A 7 10.50 -14.08 10.66
N HIS A 8 9.43 -13.61 10.03
CA HIS A 8 9.53 -12.96 8.73
C HIS A 8 9.63 -11.44 8.85
N GLU A 9 10.59 -10.89 8.12
CA GLU A 9 10.75 -9.43 8.01
C GLU A 9 9.72 -8.83 7.03
N ARG A 10 9.31 -7.59 7.29
CA ARG A 10 8.43 -6.79 6.42
C ARG A 10 8.90 -6.76 4.96
N LYS A 11 10.22 -6.68 4.75
CA LYS A 11 10.85 -6.75 3.41
C LYS A 11 10.56 -8.06 2.68
N THR A 12 10.46 -9.18 3.40
CA THR A 12 10.11 -10.48 2.81
C THR A 12 8.68 -10.48 2.32
N LEU A 13 7.75 -9.92 3.10
CA LEU A 13 6.35 -9.81 2.70
C LEU A 13 6.17 -8.90 1.48
N LEU A 14 6.91 -7.78 1.41
CA LEU A 14 6.91 -6.92 0.23
C LEU A 14 7.41 -7.65 -1.03
N LYS A 15 8.47 -8.46 -0.92
CA LYS A 15 8.96 -9.29 -2.04
C LYS A 15 7.93 -10.34 -2.47
N LEU A 16 7.22 -10.96 -1.53
CA LEU A 16 6.14 -11.89 -1.83
C LEU A 16 4.97 -11.19 -2.52
N ALA A 17 4.60 -9.99 -2.07
CA ALA A 17 3.62 -9.17 -2.76
C ALA A 17 4.06 -8.86 -4.19
N GLY A 18 5.33 -8.47 -4.39
CA GLY A 18 5.90 -8.23 -5.72
C GLY A 18 5.87 -9.46 -6.63
N LEU A 19 6.12 -10.66 -6.08
CA LEU A 19 6.05 -11.91 -6.85
C LEU A 19 4.61 -12.29 -7.25
N LEU A 20 3.63 -11.99 -6.39
CA LEU A 20 2.26 -12.48 -6.51
C LEU A 20 1.25 -11.42 -7.00
N HIS A 21 1.63 -10.13 -7.11
CA HIS A 21 0.65 -9.04 -7.37
C HIS A 21 -0.17 -9.24 -8.64
N ASP A 22 0.39 -9.86 -9.63
CA ASP A 22 -0.20 -10.09 -10.95
C ASP A 22 -0.73 -11.53 -11.16
N ILE A 23 -0.78 -12.36 -10.12
CA ILE A 23 -1.12 -13.79 -10.22
C ILE A 23 -2.49 -14.05 -10.85
N ALA A 24 -3.44 -13.11 -10.76
CA ALA A 24 -4.77 -13.23 -11.33
C ALA A 24 -4.90 -12.68 -12.77
N LYS A 25 -3.88 -12.08 -13.37
CA LYS A 25 -3.95 -11.57 -14.76
C LYS A 25 -4.40 -12.62 -15.78
N PRO A 26 -3.94 -13.88 -15.74
CA PRO A 26 -4.41 -14.89 -16.69
C PRO A 26 -5.92 -15.13 -16.62
N GLN A 27 -6.51 -15.09 -15.44
CA GLN A 27 -7.95 -15.38 -15.23
C GLN A 27 -8.85 -14.18 -15.50
N THR A 28 -8.31 -12.96 -15.36
CA THR A 28 -9.06 -11.70 -15.52
C THR A 28 -8.83 -11.06 -16.89
N ARG A 29 -8.12 -11.78 -17.79
CA ARG A 29 -7.83 -11.30 -19.12
C ARG A 29 -9.09 -11.18 -19.96
N THR A 30 -9.36 -9.99 -20.47
CA THR A 30 -10.40 -9.68 -21.46
C THR A 30 -9.78 -8.99 -22.66
N THR A 31 -10.37 -9.20 -23.85
CA THR A 31 -9.95 -8.50 -25.05
C THR A 31 -11.13 -7.66 -25.54
N GLU A 32 -10.94 -6.35 -25.61
CA GLU A 32 -11.93 -5.39 -26.13
C GLU A 32 -12.04 -5.54 -27.67
N GLU A 33 -13.12 -5.04 -28.27
CA GLU A 33 -13.39 -5.11 -29.71
C GLU A 33 -12.25 -4.54 -30.59
N ILE A 34 -11.53 -3.55 -30.07
CA ILE A 34 -10.36 -2.92 -30.72
C ILE A 34 -9.05 -3.71 -30.53
N GLY A 35 -9.12 -4.93 -29.97
CA GLY A 35 -7.95 -5.76 -29.70
C GLY A 35 -7.15 -5.40 -28.47
N ARG A 36 -7.60 -4.41 -27.66
CA ARG A 36 -6.92 -4.02 -26.41
C ARG A 36 -7.16 -5.06 -25.33
N ILE A 37 -6.07 -5.51 -24.69
CA ILE A 37 -6.14 -6.46 -23.58
C ILE A 37 -6.31 -5.68 -22.26
N ARG A 38 -7.24 -6.14 -21.43
CA ARG A 38 -7.52 -5.61 -20.09
C ARG A 38 -7.50 -6.74 -19.06
N PHE A 39 -7.29 -6.38 -17.80
CA PHE A 39 -7.23 -7.29 -16.66
C PHE A 39 -8.08 -6.73 -15.49
N PHE A 40 -9.36 -6.51 -15.75
CA PHE A 40 -10.24 -5.92 -14.74
C PHE A 40 -10.37 -6.83 -13.52
N GLY A 41 -10.18 -6.25 -12.32
CA GLY A 41 -10.31 -6.96 -11.06
C GLY A 41 -9.11 -7.80 -10.64
N HIS A 42 -8.04 -7.90 -11.46
CA HIS A 42 -6.89 -8.75 -11.14
C HIS A 42 -6.25 -8.43 -9.77
N ALA A 43 -6.26 -7.18 -9.32
CA ALA A 43 -5.69 -6.80 -8.02
C ALA A 43 -6.48 -7.44 -6.87
N LYS A 44 -7.82 -7.38 -6.91
CA LYS A 44 -8.69 -7.97 -5.89
C LYS A 44 -8.65 -9.51 -5.92
N ASP A 45 -8.79 -10.10 -7.09
CA ASP A 45 -8.75 -11.55 -7.25
C ASP A 45 -7.36 -12.08 -6.92
N GLY A 46 -6.30 -11.35 -7.31
CA GLY A 46 -4.91 -11.64 -6.99
C GLY A 46 -4.64 -11.65 -5.49
N ALA A 47 -5.20 -10.70 -4.75
CA ALA A 47 -5.10 -10.67 -3.29
C ALA A 47 -5.67 -11.95 -2.66
N THR A 48 -6.87 -12.38 -3.10
CA THR A 48 -7.50 -13.61 -2.62
C THR A 48 -6.67 -14.85 -2.96
N MET A 49 -6.17 -14.94 -4.20
CA MET A 49 -5.32 -16.05 -4.64
C MET A 49 -4.01 -16.10 -3.85
N ALA A 50 -3.36 -14.96 -3.66
CA ALA A 50 -2.11 -14.87 -2.90
C ALA A 50 -2.29 -15.30 -1.45
N GLN A 51 -3.38 -14.88 -0.78
CA GLN A 51 -3.70 -15.33 0.57
C GLN A 51 -3.84 -16.87 0.65
N GLY A 52 -4.51 -17.48 -0.33
CA GLY A 52 -4.61 -18.95 -0.41
C GLY A 52 -3.26 -19.64 -0.63
N VAL A 53 -2.35 -19.05 -1.40
CA VAL A 53 -0.97 -19.54 -1.56
C VAL A 53 -0.22 -19.49 -0.22
N LEU A 54 -0.25 -18.32 0.45
CA LEU A 54 0.44 -18.10 1.71
C LEU A 54 -0.13 -18.96 2.85
N GLU A 55 -1.43 -19.26 2.83
CA GLU A 55 -2.05 -20.19 3.78
C GLU A 55 -1.48 -21.61 3.66
N ARG A 56 -1.34 -22.10 2.43
CA ARG A 56 -0.68 -23.41 2.19
C ARG A 56 0.78 -23.42 2.63
N LEU A 57 1.45 -22.27 2.55
CA LEU A 57 2.84 -22.07 2.98
C LEU A 57 2.95 -21.80 4.50
N ARG A 58 1.82 -21.84 5.23
CA ARG A 58 1.77 -21.68 6.69
C ARG A 58 2.18 -20.29 7.20
N PHE A 59 1.96 -19.24 6.41
CA PHE A 59 2.09 -17.87 6.88
C PHE A 59 0.99 -17.53 7.89
N SER A 60 1.30 -16.66 8.85
CA SER A 60 0.34 -16.20 9.85
C SER A 60 -0.80 -15.38 9.20
N VAL A 61 -1.91 -15.22 9.92
CA VAL A 61 -3.06 -14.44 9.46
C VAL A 61 -2.63 -13.00 9.12
N ARG A 62 -1.85 -12.37 10.00
CA ARG A 62 -1.35 -11.00 9.80
C ARG A 62 -0.52 -10.87 8.54
N GLU A 63 0.39 -11.79 8.28
CA GLU A 63 1.23 -11.78 7.08
C GLU A 63 0.41 -11.95 5.80
N LYS A 64 -0.56 -12.86 5.80
CA LYS A 64 -1.49 -13.06 4.68
C LYS A 64 -2.31 -11.80 4.40
N GLU A 65 -2.81 -11.14 5.43
CA GLU A 65 -3.56 -9.89 5.32
C GLU A 65 -2.70 -8.74 4.78
N MET A 66 -1.47 -8.60 5.26
CA MET A 66 -0.53 -7.58 4.78
C MET A 66 -0.22 -7.75 3.29
N VAL A 67 0.16 -8.97 2.88
CA VAL A 67 0.46 -9.26 1.47
C VAL A 67 -0.78 -9.08 0.60
N GLY A 68 -1.94 -9.59 1.04
CA GLY A 68 -3.21 -9.44 0.33
C GLY A 68 -3.56 -7.97 0.12
N LYS A 69 -3.43 -7.13 1.15
CA LYS A 69 -3.67 -5.69 1.05
C LYS A 69 -2.69 -4.98 0.11
N MET A 70 -1.39 -5.28 0.17
CA MET A 70 -0.43 -4.72 -0.77
C MET A 70 -0.83 -5.04 -2.22
N ILE A 71 -1.25 -6.28 -2.50
CA ILE A 71 -1.68 -6.71 -3.83
C ILE A 71 -2.98 -6.02 -4.24
N GLU A 72 -3.99 -5.97 -3.37
CA GLU A 72 -5.27 -5.35 -3.67
C GLU A 72 -5.14 -3.87 -4.07
N TYR A 73 -4.22 -3.16 -3.40
CA TYR A 73 -4.08 -1.71 -3.58
C TYR A 73 -2.88 -1.31 -4.46
N HIS A 74 -2.13 -2.25 -5.06
CA HIS A 74 -0.86 -1.96 -5.76
C HIS A 74 -0.98 -0.95 -6.91
N LEU A 75 -2.13 -0.87 -7.58
CA LEU A 75 -2.37 0.08 -8.67
C LEU A 75 -2.71 1.49 -8.17
N ARG A 76 -3.19 1.60 -6.93
CA ARG A 76 -3.80 2.83 -6.43
C ARG A 76 -2.83 4.01 -6.30
N PRO A 77 -1.55 3.83 -5.92
CA PRO A 77 -0.59 4.95 -5.90
C PRO A 77 -0.46 5.65 -7.25
N GLY A 78 -0.38 4.89 -8.35
CA GLY A 78 -0.31 5.47 -9.70
C GLY A 78 -1.62 6.08 -10.21
N GLN A 79 -2.75 5.80 -9.56
CA GLN A 79 -4.08 6.27 -9.94
C GLN A 79 -4.58 7.45 -9.09
N MET A 80 -3.89 7.79 -7.99
CA MET A 80 -4.36 8.81 -7.05
C MET A 80 -4.41 10.22 -7.64
N ALA A 81 -3.51 10.55 -8.55
CA ALA A 81 -3.46 11.85 -9.19
C ALA A 81 -4.59 12.06 -10.21
N GLY A 82 -5.15 10.97 -10.79
CA GLY A 82 -6.16 11.06 -11.85
C GLY A 82 -5.60 11.78 -13.07
N ASP A 83 -6.31 12.82 -13.53
CA ASP A 83 -5.88 13.67 -14.63
C ASP A 83 -4.99 14.84 -14.16
N GLU A 84 -4.79 14.98 -12.84
CA GLU A 84 -3.92 16.00 -12.24
C GLU A 84 -2.50 15.45 -12.07
N GLU A 85 -1.50 16.33 -12.03
CA GLU A 85 -0.10 15.90 -11.85
C GLU A 85 0.18 15.46 -10.40
N ILE A 86 -0.60 15.96 -9.43
CA ILE A 86 -0.38 15.75 -7.99
C ILE A 86 -1.69 15.27 -7.34
N PRO A 87 -1.64 14.21 -6.51
CA PRO A 87 -2.81 13.73 -5.77
C PRO A 87 -3.35 14.76 -4.78
N THR A 88 -4.67 14.85 -4.65
CA THR A 88 -5.30 15.70 -3.62
C THR A 88 -5.08 15.12 -2.22
N GLN A 89 -5.04 15.96 -1.19
CA GLN A 89 -4.93 15.53 0.20
C GLN A 89 -6.02 14.53 0.59
N ARG A 90 -7.25 14.72 0.07
CA ARG A 90 -8.35 13.77 0.30
C ARG A 90 -8.08 12.39 -0.31
N ALA A 91 -7.43 12.32 -1.47
CA ALA A 91 -7.04 11.06 -2.10
C ALA A 91 -5.96 10.35 -1.28
N ILE A 92 -4.96 11.11 -0.81
CA ILE A 92 -3.88 10.63 0.06
C ILE A 92 -4.44 10.08 1.38
N TYR A 93 -5.29 10.86 2.06
CA TYR A 93 -5.95 10.41 3.29
C TYR A 93 -6.72 9.10 3.10
N ARG A 94 -7.55 9.01 2.04
CA ARG A 94 -8.31 7.79 1.75
C ARG A 94 -7.40 6.60 1.48
N TYR A 95 -6.30 6.83 0.77
CA TYR A 95 -5.33 5.79 0.48
C TYR A 95 -4.74 5.20 1.77
N PHE A 96 -4.22 6.03 2.66
CA PHE A 96 -3.62 5.54 3.92
C PHE A 96 -4.66 4.99 4.91
N ARG A 97 -5.87 5.54 4.93
CA ARG A 97 -6.98 4.95 5.69
C ARG A 97 -7.29 3.52 5.25
N ASP A 98 -7.32 3.27 3.95
CA ASP A 98 -7.73 1.99 3.38
C ASP A 98 -6.58 0.97 3.43
N THR A 99 -5.36 1.40 3.18
CA THR A 99 -4.17 0.52 3.22
C THR A 99 -3.65 0.29 4.64
N GLY A 100 -3.86 1.23 5.56
CA GLY A 100 -3.36 1.14 6.93
C GLY A 100 -1.84 1.08 6.99
N ASP A 101 -1.31 0.12 7.74
CA ASP A 101 0.11 -0.06 8.00
C ASP A 101 0.95 -0.49 6.78
N VAL A 102 0.33 -1.00 5.72
CA VAL A 102 1.02 -1.42 4.49
C VAL A 102 1.04 -0.34 3.39
N GLY A 103 0.54 0.86 3.66
CA GLY A 103 0.44 1.91 2.66
C GLY A 103 1.78 2.27 2.02
N ILE A 104 2.82 2.42 2.82
CA ILE A 104 4.18 2.73 2.33
C ILE A 104 4.74 1.57 1.50
N ASP A 105 4.57 0.32 1.96
CA ASP A 105 5.02 -0.86 1.20
C ASP A 105 4.32 -0.96 -0.15
N THR A 106 3.03 -0.64 -0.18
CA THR A 106 2.22 -0.65 -1.41
C THR A 106 2.72 0.42 -2.40
N ILE A 107 3.17 1.57 -1.91
CA ILE A 107 3.83 2.58 -2.75
C ILE A 107 5.13 2.03 -3.35
N PHE A 108 5.98 1.37 -2.57
CA PHE A 108 7.19 0.74 -3.08
C PHE A 108 6.89 -0.37 -4.07
N LEU A 109 5.85 -1.17 -3.85
CA LEU A 109 5.39 -2.17 -4.80
C LEU A 109 4.98 -1.53 -6.13
N ASN A 110 4.22 -0.44 -6.10
CA ASN A 110 3.79 0.30 -7.28
C ASN A 110 4.97 0.90 -8.06
N LEU A 111 5.97 1.48 -7.36
CA LEU A 111 7.18 1.98 -8.00
C LEU A 111 7.96 0.85 -8.71
N ALA A 112 8.09 -0.30 -8.06
CA ALA A 112 8.78 -1.46 -8.63
C ALA A 112 8.04 -2.02 -9.86
N ASP A 113 6.71 -2.11 -9.80
CA ASP A 113 5.85 -2.54 -10.91
C ASP A 113 5.95 -1.57 -12.10
N HIS A 114 5.91 -0.26 -11.84
CA HIS A 114 6.10 0.75 -12.90
C HIS A 114 7.43 0.58 -13.62
N LEU A 115 8.53 0.45 -12.89
CA LEU A 115 9.86 0.22 -13.47
C LEU A 115 9.93 -1.09 -14.27
N ALA A 116 9.37 -2.17 -13.72
CA ALA A 116 9.38 -3.48 -14.38
C ALA A 116 8.55 -3.49 -15.67
N THR A 117 7.41 -2.81 -15.67
CA THR A 117 6.49 -2.72 -16.81
C THR A 117 7.10 -1.91 -17.96
N GLN A 118 7.79 -0.81 -17.65
CA GLN A 118 8.45 0.03 -18.67
C GLN A 118 9.75 -0.60 -19.20
N GLY A 119 10.52 -1.27 -18.33
CA GLY A 119 11.75 -1.94 -18.71
C GLY A 119 12.70 -1.03 -19.52
N PRO A 120 13.24 -1.52 -20.68
CA PRO A 120 14.17 -0.74 -21.51
C PRO A 120 13.53 0.48 -22.20
N LYS A 121 12.21 0.60 -22.19
CA LYS A 121 11.46 1.71 -22.79
C LYS A 121 11.09 2.79 -21.77
N LEU A 122 11.70 2.76 -20.60
CA LEU A 122 11.44 3.73 -19.54
C LEU A 122 11.75 5.16 -20.00
N GLU A 123 10.72 5.98 -20.10
CA GLU A 123 10.86 7.40 -20.36
C GLU A 123 11.19 8.15 -19.07
N LEU A 124 12.38 8.74 -19.01
CA LEU A 124 12.90 9.36 -17.78
C LEU A 124 12.01 10.50 -17.26
N GLU A 125 11.35 11.25 -18.14
CA GLU A 125 10.46 12.33 -17.73
C GLU A 125 9.17 11.79 -17.10
N GLU A 126 8.60 10.72 -17.64
CA GLU A 126 7.43 10.06 -17.06
C GLU A 126 7.79 9.42 -15.70
N TRP A 127 8.96 8.80 -15.62
CA TRP A 127 9.46 8.28 -14.34
C TRP A 127 9.65 9.38 -13.30
N ARG A 128 10.22 10.54 -13.67
CA ARG A 128 10.37 11.68 -12.74
C ARG A 128 9.04 12.18 -12.22
N LYS A 129 8.05 12.34 -13.09
CA LYS A 129 6.69 12.75 -12.69
C LYS A 129 6.06 11.76 -11.72
N HIS A 130 6.17 10.47 -12.03
CA HIS A 130 5.67 9.42 -11.14
C HIS A 130 6.38 9.43 -9.78
N ALA A 131 7.71 9.51 -9.78
CA ALA A 131 8.50 9.57 -8.55
C ALA A 131 8.22 10.83 -7.73
N GLN A 132 8.02 12.00 -8.37
CA GLN A 132 7.64 13.24 -7.69
C GLN A 132 6.25 13.14 -7.05
N SER A 133 5.26 12.57 -7.76
CA SER A 133 3.93 12.32 -7.19
C SER A 133 4.00 11.42 -5.96
N VAL A 134 4.82 10.35 -6.01
CA VAL A 134 5.04 9.47 -4.87
C VAL A 134 5.76 10.17 -3.71
N ALA A 135 6.79 10.97 -4.00
CA ALA A 135 7.49 11.75 -2.98
C ALA A 135 6.54 12.70 -2.24
N TYR A 136 5.70 13.40 -2.99
CA TYR A 136 4.67 14.27 -2.42
C TYR A 136 3.69 13.50 -1.50
N VAL A 137 3.22 12.32 -1.92
CA VAL A 137 2.34 11.48 -1.09
C VAL A 137 3.01 11.08 0.23
N LEU A 138 4.31 10.74 0.19
CA LEU A 138 5.07 10.40 1.39
C LEU A 138 5.30 11.62 2.29
N GLU A 139 5.64 12.77 1.72
CA GLU A 139 5.82 14.03 2.47
C GLU A 139 4.53 14.41 3.21
N GLU A 140 3.38 14.41 2.53
CA GLU A 140 2.08 14.70 3.13
C GLU A 140 1.76 13.71 4.26
N ARG A 141 2.03 12.42 4.08
CA ARG A 141 1.83 11.40 5.12
C ARG A 141 2.67 11.68 6.37
N PHE A 142 3.95 12.02 6.22
CA PHE A 142 4.83 12.33 7.34
C PHE A 142 4.47 13.66 8.02
N MET A 143 4.00 14.64 7.25
CA MET A 143 3.48 15.89 7.79
C MET A 143 2.22 15.65 8.63
N GLU A 144 1.26 14.84 8.15
CA GLU A 144 0.07 14.47 8.91
C GLU A 144 0.41 13.72 10.21
N GLU A 145 1.35 12.80 10.20
CA GLU A 145 1.79 12.11 11.42
C GLU A 145 2.34 13.08 12.46
N SER A 146 3.03 14.11 12.03
CA SER A 146 3.53 15.16 12.94
C SER A 146 2.43 16.04 13.54
N ILE A 147 1.30 16.17 12.81
CA ILE A 147 0.13 16.97 13.23
C ILE A 147 -0.86 16.11 14.04
N VAL A 148 -1.08 14.86 13.66
CA VAL A 148 -2.08 13.95 14.25
C VAL A 148 -1.56 13.25 15.51
N SER A 149 -0.27 13.24 15.75
CA SER A 149 0.35 12.83 17.03
C SER A 149 0.91 14.04 17.79
N PRO A 150 0.07 15.02 18.16
CA PRO A 150 0.57 16.04 19.09
C PRO A 150 1.03 15.33 20.37
N PRO A 151 2.12 15.80 21.00
CA PRO A 151 2.53 15.26 22.29
C PRO A 151 1.32 15.30 23.22
N LYS A 152 1.05 14.18 23.90
CA LYS A 152 -0.06 14.10 24.86
C LYS A 152 0.12 15.23 25.88
N LEU A 153 -0.65 16.31 25.73
CA LEU A 153 -0.61 17.45 26.66
C LEU A 153 -1.15 17.09 28.04
N ILE A 154 -1.98 16.06 28.11
CA ILE A 154 -2.57 15.55 29.37
C ILE A 154 -2.54 14.02 29.29
N SER A 155 -1.92 13.39 30.30
CA SER A 155 -1.92 11.94 30.48
C SER A 155 -3.08 11.49 31.36
N GLY A 156 -3.41 10.19 31.36
CA GLY A 156 -4.38 9.62 32.30
C GLY A 156 -3.96 9.85 33.79
N HIS A 157 -2.68 9.87 34.05
CA HIS A 157 -2.15 10.19 35.40
C HIS A 157 -2.43 11.66 35.81
N ASP A 158 -2.36 12.58 34.85
CA ASP A 158 -2.68 13.98 35.11
C ASP A 158 -4.17 14.17 35.42
N LEU A 159 -5.05 13.43 34.73
CA LEU A 159 -6.49 13.42 35.01
C LEU A 159 -6.79 12.87 36.41
N ILE A 160 -6.13 11.78 36.79
CA ILE A 160 -6.26 11.22 38.14
C ILE A 160 -5.78 12.24 39.20
N ALA A 161 -4.62 12.87 38.96
CA ALA A 161 -4.02 13.82 39.93
C ALA A 161 -4.84 15.11 40.04
N ILE A 162 -5.37 15.65 38.93
CA ILE A 162 -6.07 16.95 38.91
C ILE A 162 -7.55 16.81 39.31
N PHE A 163 -8.20 15.74 38.88
CA PHE A 163 -9.66 15.55 39.03
C PHE A 163 -10.03 14.46 40.04
N GLY A 164 -9.07 13.79 40.67
CA GLY A 164 -9.33 12.74 41.66
C GLY A 164 -10.07 11.52 41.07
N MET A 165 -9.93 11.26 39.76
CA MET A 165 -10.60 10.14 39.09
C MET A 165 -9.98 8.81 39.50
N SER A 166 -10.80 7.79 39.72
CA SER A 166 -10.30 6.45 39.96
C SER A 166 -9.79 5.79 38.64
N PRO A 167 -8.72 4.97 38.70
CA PRO A 167 -8.32 4.16 37.55
C PRO A 167 -9.46 3.24 37.12
N GLY A 168 -9.77 3.18 35.82
CA GLY A 168 -10.76 2.27 35.26
C GLY A 168 -10.23 0.85 35.07
#